data_d889ecb9a9c37966d505f51104ccbfb2
#
_entry.id   d889ecb9a9c37966d505f51104ccbfb2
#
_cell.length_a   1.000
_cell.length_b   1.000
_cell.length_c   1.000
_cell.angle_alpha   90.00
_cell.angle_beta   90.00
_cell.angle_gamma   90.00
#
_symmetry.space_group_name_H-M   'P 1'
#
loop_
_entity.id
_entity.type
_entity.pdbx_description
1 polymer ?
#
loop_
_entity_poly.entity_id
_entity_poly.type
_entity_poly.pdbx_seq_one_letter_code
_entity_poly.pdbx_strand_id
1 'polypeptide(L)'
;MIDNGKTGKGKAFRYVGKDDDPLAAEKKAVVQKSVEDYAEFCKASAGIMPTSWFSSFFENTQLLLDTERESEGGNALIRSSLEQNLTNIHLLPVLYKAITDRQVLRFSYQRFGQEPFELTFHPQFLKEYNGRWFVFGDANREPFKAYNVPLDRIVGDLTIVEDIEYIPAEKGFYQQFFKNIIGVTHEPNAKVEQVLIRTKTEYQHGLMLTKKLHESQIETLPFGEHDGQRYGEIQLTIESNRELLGKILAYGQYLEVVAPQSLRKQIKDIIYQQSKLYLNNE
;
A
#
# COMPACT_ATOMS: atom_id res chain seq x y z
N MET A 1 -22.95 12.03 -34.81
CA MET A 1 -23.88 12.90 -35.57
C MET A 1 -24.43 12.07 -36.71
N ILE A 2 -25.74 12.07 -36.91
CA ILE A 2 -26.40 11.30 -37.98
C ILE A 2 -26.81 12.28 -39.06
N ASP A 3 -26.26 12.16 -40.26
CA ASP A 3 -26.66 12.97 -41.42
C ASP A 3 -27.79 12.28 -42.16
N ASN A 4 -28.78 13.06 -42.55
CA ASN A 4 -29.98 12.56 -43.25
C ASN A 4 -29.83 12.80 -44.73
N GLY A 5 -29.10 11.94 -45.40
CA GLY A 5 -28.96 11.94 -46.88
C GLY A 5 -30.26 11.55 -47.58
N LYS A 6 -30.82 12.45 -48.40
CA LYS A 6 -31.98 12.12 -49.26
C LYS A 6 -31.58 11.23 -50.42
N THR A 7 -31.88 9.98 -50.33
CA THR A 7 -31.88 9.12 -51.50
C THR A 7 -33.32 8.68 -51.76
N GLY A 8 -33.90 9.08 -52.87
CA GLY A 8 -35.21 8.72 -53.46
C GLY A 8 -36.24 8.14 -52.55
N LYS A 9 -37.23 8.00 -52.21
CA LYS A 9 -38.31 7.39 -51.42
C LYS A 9 -37.95 6.80 -50.03
N GLY A 10 -37.03 7.39 -49.26
CA GLY A 10 -36.80 6.98 -47.87
C GLY A 10 -35.82 7.92 -47.16
N LYS A 11 -35.98 8.07 -45.85
CA LYS A 11 -34.96 8.72 -45.02
C LYS A 11 -33.83 7.74 -44.77
N ALA A 12 -32.70 7.89 -45.44
CA ALA A 12 -31.48 7.15 -45.13
C ALA A 12 -30.67 7.92 -44.11
N PHE A 13 -30.33 7.26 -43.01
CA PHE A 13 -29.41 7.81 -42.01
C PHE A 13 -28.01 7.29 -42.34
N ARG A 14 -27.09 8.18 -42.60
CA ARG A 14 -25.70 7.85 -42.78
C ARG A 14 -24.97 8.15 -41.44
N TYR A 15 -24.23 7.16 -40.96
CA TYR A 15 -23.30 7.37 -39.89
C TYR A 15 -22.16 8.27 -40.40
N VAL A 16 -22.14 9.52 -39.95
CA VAL A 16 -21.02 10.45 -40.17
C VAL A 16 -20.01 10.12 -39.08
N GLY A 17 -18.84 9.64 -39.47
CA GLY A 17 -17.82 9.19 -38.56
C GLY A 17 -17.43 10.24 -37.54
N LYS A 18 -16.80 9.80 -36.44
CA LYS A 18 -16.36 10.64 -35.32
C LYS A 18 -15.45 11.81 -35.73
N ASP A 19 -14.91 11.82 -36.94
CA ASP A 19 -13.95 12.81 -37.42
C ASP A 19 -14.58 14.18 -37.72
N ASP A 20 -15.89 14.25 -37.87
CA ASP A 20 -16.64 15.50 -38.15
C ASP A 20 -17.26 16.13 -36.87
N ASP A 21 -17.01 15.57 -35.69
CA ASP A 21 -17.43 16.18 -34.40
C ASP A 21 -16.38 17.23 -33.97
N PRO A 22 -16.75 18.52 -33.89
CA PRO A 22 -15.80 19.57 -33.47
C PRO A 22 -15.22 19.35 -32.05
N LEU A 23 -15.90 18.55 -31.22
CA LEU A 23 -15.45 18.17 -29.89
C LEU A 23 -14.65 16.84 -29.87
N ALA A 24 -14.55 16.14 -30.99
CA ALA A 24 -13.92 14.81 -31.04
C ALA A 24 -12.42 14.89 -30.72
N ALA A 25 -11.74 15.93 -31.17
CA ALA A 25 -10.31 16.14 -30.91
C ALA A 25 -10.06 16.43 -29.42
N GLU A 26 -10.90 17.25 -28.80
CA GLU A 26 -10.80 17.59 -27.37
C GLU A 26 -11.13 16.37 -26.50
N LYS A 27 -12.20 15.66 -26.80
CA LYS A 27 -12.55 14.38 -26.14
C LYS A 27 -11.44 13.35 -26.28
N LYS A 28 -10.84 13.22 -27.47
CA LYS A 28 -9.73 12.29 -27.72
C LYS A 28 -8.48 12.67 -26.91
N ALA A 29 -8.16 13.95 -26.80
CA ALA A 29 -7.04 14.43 -26.01
C ALA A 29 -7.26 14.17 -24.50
N VAL A 30 -8.47 14.37 -23.98
CA VAL A 30 -8.82 14.08 -22.58
C VAL A 30 -8.72 12.57 -22.31
N VAL A 31 -9.25 11.74 -23.20
CA VAL A 31 -9.15 10.27 -23.09
C VAL A 31 -7.69 9.82 -23.12
N GLN A 32 -6.91 10.34 -24.06
CA GLN A 32 -5.50 10.02 -24.22
C GLN A 32 -4.73 10.35 -22.94
N LYS A 33 -4.92 11.55 -22.40
CA LYS A 33 -4.29 11.97 -21.15
C LYS A 33 -4.70 11.10 -19.97
N SER A 34 -5.99 10.76 -19.86
CA SER A 34 -6.47 9.88 -18.78
C SER A 34 -5.88 8.48 -18.86
N VAL A 35 -5.69 7.94 -20.08
CA VAL A 35 -5.03 6.64 -20.32
C VAL A 35 -3.55 6.70 -19.95
N GLU A 36 -2.87 7.80 -20.28
CA GLU A 36 -1.45 8.00 -19.94
C GLU A 36 -1.26 8.13 -18.44
N ASP A 37 -2.06 8.96 -17.76
CA ASP A 37 -2.05 9.12 -16.30
C ASP A 37 -2.32 7.78 -15.59
N TYR A 38 -3.26 7.00 -16.13
CA TYR A 38 -3.56 5.65 -15.63
C TYR A 38 -2.40 4.67 -15.82
N ALA A 39 -1.79 4.67 -17.01
CA ALA A 39 -0.67 3.78 -17.30
C ALA A 39 0.55 4.10 -16.42
N GLU A 40 0.81 5.38 -16.18
CA GLU A 40 1.87 5.83 -15.28
C GLU A 40 1.59 5.40 -13.83
N PHE A 41 0.37 5.58 -13.37
CA PHE A 41 -0.03 5.13 -12.05
C PHE A 41 0.06 3.61 -11.89
N CYS A 42 -0.39 2.83 -12.88
CA CYS A 42 -0.25 1.37 -12.86
C CYS A 42 1.22 0.93 -12.77
N LYS A 43 2.13 1.62 -13.47
CA LYS A 43 3.57 1.36 -13.38
C LYS A 43 4.11 1.68 -11.98
N ALA A 44 3.67 2.79 -11.39
CA ALA A 44 4.10 3.21 -10.06
C ALA A 44 3.59 2.29 -8.95
N SER A 45 2.36 1.76 -9.10
CA SER A 45 1.72 0.92 -8.08
C SER A 45 2.05 -0.57 -8.18
N ALA A 46 2.80 -1.01 -9.19
CA ALA A 46 3.34 -2.37 -9.35
C ALA A 46 2.38 -3.51 -8.95
N GLY A 47 1.09 -3.39 -9.28
CA GLY A 47 0.07 -4.41 -8.98
C GLY A 47 -0.46 -4.45 -7.55
N ILE A 48 -0.13 -3.47 -6.72
CA ILE A 48 -0.55 -3.37 -5.30
C ILE A 48 -1.98 -2.79 -5.16
N MET A 49 -2.58 -2.35 -6.25
CA MET A 49 -3.84 -1.61 -6.19
C MET A 49 -5.05 -2.45 -5.82
N PRO A 50 -5.89 -1.98 -4.88
CA PRO A 50 -7.25 -2.50 -4.70
C PRO A 50 -8.06 -2.26 -5.99
N THR A 51 -8.79 -3.28 -6.46
CA THR A 51 -9.64 -3.17 -7.66
C THR A 51 -10.69 -2.07 -7.56
N SER A 52 -11.20 -1.79 -6.35
CA SER A 52 -12.12 -0.68 -6.06
C SER A 52 -11.55 0.70 -6.40
N TRP A 53 -10.25 0.86 -6.33
CA TRP A 53 -9.62 2.12 -6.68
C TRP A 53 -9.61 2.39 -8.18
N PHE A 54 -9.51 1.33 -8.99
CA PHE A 54 -9.69 1.42 -10.44
C PHE A 54 -11.10 1.94 -10.79
N SER A 55 -12.14 1.45 -10.09
CA SER A 55 -13.51 1.91 -10.32
C SER A 55 -13.64 3.41 -10.09
N SER A 56 -13.16 3.92 -8.96
CA SER A 56 -13.22 5.35 -8.64
C SER A 56 -12.43 6.23 -9.62
N PHE A 57 -11.28 5.73 -10.10
CA PHE A 57 -10.50 6.43 -11.12
C PHE A 57 -11.26 6.49 -12.46
N PHE A 58 -11.94 5.41 -12.85
CA PHE A 58 -12.71 5.34 -14.09
C PHE A 58 -14.05 6.06 -13.99
N GLU A 59 -14.74 6.05 -12.86
CA GLU A 59 -15.98 6.78 -12.62
C GLU A 59 -15.79 8.30 -12.77
N ASN A 60 -14.67 8.83 -12.29
CA ASN A 60 -14.32 10.24 -12.46
C ASN A 60 -13.95 10.62 -13.90
N THR A 61 -13.64 9.68 -14.75
CA THR A 61 -13.30 9.94 -16.17
C THR A 61 -14.49 9.80 -17.12
N GLN A 62 -15.71 9.55 -16.66
CA GLN A 62 -17.00 9.43 -17.41
C GLN A 62 -16.94 8.85 -18.84
N LEU A 63 -15.78 8.36 -19.28
CA LEU A 63 -15.43 8.12 -20.66
C LEU A 63 -15.19 6.66 -20.98
N LEU A 64 -15.13 5.80 -20.02
CA LEU A 64 -14.56 4.49 -20.33
C LEU A 64 -15.45 3.30 -20.11
N LEU A 65 -16.56 3.40 -19.45
CA LEU A 65 -17.32 2.18 -19.23
C LEU A 65 -18.83 2.44 -19.17
N ASP A 66 -19.50 2.39 -20.31
CA ASP A 66 -20.75 1.64 -20.43
C ASP A 66 -20.49 0.15 -20.11
N THR A 67 -19.84 -0.13 -19.02
CA THR A 67 -19.77 -1.45 -18.41
C THR A 67 -20.68 -1.48 -17.20
N GLU A 68 -21.87 -0.93 -17.31
CA GLU A 68 -23.04 -1.48 -16.63
C GLU A 68 -23.36 -2.85 -17.21
N ARG A 69 -22.39 -3.74 -17.20
CA ARG A 69 -22.65 -5.14 -17.05
C ARG A 69 -22.76 -5.37 -15.55
N GLU A 70 -23.87 -4.95 -14.98
CA GLU A 70 -24.45 -5.70 -13.89
C GLU A 70 -24.31 -7.18 -14.27
N SER A 71 -23.46 -7.89 -13.57
CA SER A 71 -23.48 -9.34 -13.60
C SER A 71 -24.86 -9.73 -13.05
N GLU A 72 -25.83 -9.84 -13.92
CA GLU A 72 -27.09 -10.51 -13.61
C GLU A 72 -26.72 -11.88 -13.05
N GLY A 73 -26.83 -12.03 -11.74
CA GLY A 73 -26.65 -13.31 -11.06
C GLY A 73 -25.44 -13.42 -10.13
N GLY A 74 -25.26 -12.52 -9.20
CA GLY A 74 -24.88 -12.79 -7.80
C GLY A 74 -23.59 -13.52 -7.43
N ASN A 75 -22.75 -14.02 -8.33
CA ASN A 75 -21.54 -14.76 -7.97
C ASN A 75 -20.28 -14.02 -8.43
N ALA A 76 -19.67 -13.27 -7.50
CA ALA A 76 -18.34 -12.73 -7.74
C ALA A 76 -17.36 -13.89 -8.01
N LEU A 77 -16.78 -13.95 -9.23
CA LEU A 77 -15.78 -14.95 -9.61
C LEU A 77 -14.42 -14.70 -8.98
N ILE A 78 -14.17 -13.46 -8.54
CA ILE A 78 -12.92 -13.03 -7.92
C ILE A 78 -13.28 -12.27 -6.65
N ARG A 79 -12.65 -12.64 -5.53
CA ARG A 79 -12.78 -11.92 -4.27
C ARG A 79 -11.39 -11.64 -3.69
N SER A 80 -11.11 -10.38 -3.38
CA SER A 80 -9.89 -9.98 -2.66
C SER A 80 -10.18 -9.95 -1.16
N SER A 81 -9.18 -10.29 -0.35
CA SER A 81 -9.20 -10.09 1.11
C SER A 81 -8.79 -8.66 1.52
N LEU A 82 -8.42 -7.82 0.54
CA LEU A 82 -8.15 -6.41 0.82
C LEU A 82 -9.46 -5.70 1.17
N GLU A 83 -9.41 -4.87 2.20
CA GLU A 83 -10.52 -4.01 2.58
C GLU A 83 -10.84 -3.07 1.40
N GLN A 84 -12.07 -3.11 0.91
CA GLN A 84 -12.49 -2.30 -0.25
C GLN A 84 -12.81 -0.86 0.12
N ASN A 85 -13.25 -0.64 1.37
CA ASN A 85 -13.68 0.67 1.86
C ASN A 85 -12.65 1.26 2.83
N LEU A 86 -11.40 1.37 2.38
CA LEU A 86 -10.36 2.02 3.18
C LEU A 86 -10.71 3.50 3.43
N THR A 87 -10.66 3.90 4.67
CA THR A 87 -10.89 5.31 5.06
C THR A 87 -9.91 6.21 4.32
N ASN A 88 -10.45 7.27 3.69
CA ASN A 88 -9.68 8.27 2.95
C ASN A 88 -8.91 7.74 1.73
N ILE A 89 -9.26 6.58 1.20
CA ILE A 89 -8.62 6.05 -0.01
C ILE A 89 -8.75 6.99 -1.21
N HIS A 90 -9.83 7.79 -1.26
CA HIS A 90 -10.06 8.81 -2.30
C HIS A 90 -9.00 9.92 -2.32
N LEU A 91 -8.23 10.09 -1.24
CA LEU A 91 -7.11 11.04 -1.19
C LEU A 91 -5.86 10.53 -1.94
N LEU A 92 -5.79 9.25 -2.25
CA LEU A 92 -4.60 8.64 -2.86
C LEU A 92 -4.22 9.29 -4.21
N PRO A 93 -5.16 9.52 -5.16
CA PRO A 93 -4.85 10.22 -6.40
C PRO A 93 -4.37 11.67 -6.18
N VAL A 94 -4.97 12.36 -5.21
CA VAL A 94 -4.59 13.74 -4.87
C VAL A 94 -3.16 13.77 -4.32
N LEU A 95 -2.83 12.86 -3.42
CA LEU A 95 -1.49 12.71 -2.85
C LEU A 95 -0.46 12.32 -3.92
N TYR A 96 -0.80 11.40 -4.81
CA TYR A 96 0.06 11.01 -5.92
C TYR A 96 0.36 12.22 -6.82
N LYS A 97 -0.67 12.98 -7.18
CA LYS A 97 -0.50 14.20 -7.97
C LYS A 97 0.35 15.24 -7.24
N ALA A 98 0.12 15.46 -5.96
CA ALA A 98 0.93 16.39 -5.16
C ALA A 98 2.41 16.00 -5.11
N ILE A 99 2.73 14.69 -5.09
CA ILE A 99 4.11 14.20 -5.18
C ILE A 99 4.71 14.49 -6.57
N THR A 100 3.99 14.17 -7.64
CA THR A 100 4.48 14.36 -9.03
C THR A 100 4.64 15.83 -9.38
N ASP A 101 3.70 16.67 -8.96
CA ASP A 101 3.70 18.10 -9.22
C ASP A 101 4.51 18.91 -8.19
N ARG A 102 5.13 18.22 -7.21
CA ARG A 102 5.94 18.83 -6.15
C ARG A 102 5.18 19.90 -5.36
N GLN A 103 3.97 19.57 -4.92
CA GLN A 103 3.10 20.48 -4.19
C GLN A 103 3.21 20.26 -2.69
N VAL A 104 3.23 21.37 -1.93
CA VAL A 104 3.13 21.34 -0.47
C VAL A 104 1.65 21.30 -0.11
N LEU A 105 1.31 20.48 0.88
CA LEU A 105 -0.06 20.28 1.35
C LEU A 105 -0.21 20.78 2.78
N ARG A 106 -1.40 21.29 3.10
CA ARG A 106 -1.85 21.58 4.46
C ARG A 106 -3.13 20.81 4.73
N PHE A 107 -3.17 20.12 5.89
CA PHE A 107 -4.33 19.34 6.30
C PHE A 107 -4.33 19.13 7.82
N SER A 108 -5.50 18.78 8.35
CA SER A 108 -5.65 18.37 9.74
C SER A 108 -5.29 16.88 9.88
N TYR A 109 -4.47 16.56 10.88
CA TYR A 109 -4.02 15.20 11.19
C TYR A 109 -4.36 14.85 12.64
N GLN A 110 -4.97 13.68 12.85
CA GLN A 110 -5.39 13.21 14.17
C GLN A 110 -4.70 11.91 14.54
N ARG A 111 -3.94 11.92 15.63
CA ARG A 111 -3.46 10.69 16.27
C ARG A 111 -4.57 10.10 17.14
N PHE A 112 -4.61 8.77 17.25
CA PHE A 112 -5.60 8.13 18.10
C PHE A 112 -5.50 8.64 19.55
N GLY A 113 -6.64 9.03 20.14
CA GLY A 113 -6.72 9.56 21.50
C GLY A 113 -6.15 10.98 21.68
N GLN A 114 -5.88 11.71 20.58
CA GLN A 114 -5.39 13.08 20.63
C GLN A 114 -6.29 14.00 19.81
N GLU A 115 -6.27 15.29 20.13
CA GLU A 115 -6.92 16.31 19.32
C GLU A 115 -6.24 16.46 17.97
N PRO A 116 -7.02 16.77 16.90
CA PRO A 116 -6.46 17.06 15.60
C PRO A 116 -5.53 18.28 15.64
N PHE A 117 -4.51 18.26 14.82
CA PHE A 117 -3.61 19.39 14.62
C PHE A 117 -3.29 19.60 13.15
N GLU A 118 -3.03 20.85 12.78
CA GLU A 118 -2.65 21.20 11.42
C GLU A 118 -1.23 20.77 11.11
N LEU A 119 -1.04 20.19 9.93
CA LEU A 119 0.22 19.73 9.41
C LEU A 119 0.48 20.38 8.05
N THR A 120 1.61 21.08 7.91
CA THR A 120 2.18 21.45 6.62
C THR A 120 3.13 20.36 6.19
N PHE A 121 2.92 19.79 5.01
CA PHE A 121 3.51 18.52 4.61
C PHE A 121 4.00 18.55 3.17
N HIS A 122 5.20 18.03 2.94
CA HIS A 122 5.82 17.85 1.64
C HIS A 122 5.72 16.35 1.27
N PRO A 123 4.65 15.90 0.61
CA PRO A 123 4.45 14.48 0.32
C PRO A 123 5.51 14.00 -0.68
N GLN A 124 6.17 12.87 -0.38
CA GLN A 124 7.31 12.41 -1.16
C GLN A 124 7.17 10.96 -1.64
N PHE A 125 6.43 10.13 -0.89
CA PHE A 125 6.32 8.71 -1.19
C PHE A 125 5.02 8.11 -0.64
N LEU A 126 4.39 7.22 -1.41
CA LEU A 126 3.22 6.46 -0.99
C LEU A 126 3.59 5.00 -0.77
N LYS A 127 3.12 4.41 0.32
CA LYS A 127 3.33 2.99 0.62
C LYS A 127 2.06 2.34 1.16
N GLU A 128 1.71 1.21 0.59
CA GLU A 128 0.74 0.30 1.18
C GLU A 128 1.46 -0.68 2.11
N TYR A 129 0.87 -0.94 3.27
CA TYR A 129 1.28 -2.01 4.14
C TYR A 129 0.10 -2.55 4.95
N ASN A 130 -0.12 -3.85 4.85
CA ASN A 130 -1.13 -4.60 5.59
C ASN A 130 -2.56 -4.02 5.45
N GLY A 131 -2.94 -3.70 4.20
CA GLY A 131 -4.25 -3.14 3.87
C GLY A 131 -4.42 -1.67 4.26
N ARG A 132 -3.35 -0.95 4.54
CA ARG A 132 -3.39 0.46 4.95
C ARG A 132 -2.42 1.28 4.13
N TRP A 133 -2.85 2.44 3.68
CA TRP A 133 -2.02 3.37 2.93
C TRP A 133 -1.38 4.43 3.82
N PHE A 134 -0.17 4.77 3.48
CA PHE A 134 0.65 5.78 4.15
C PHE A 134 1.24 6.73 3.12
N VAL A 135 1.24 8.01 3.43
CA VAL A 135 2.08 8.99 2.74
C VAL A 135 3.27 9.35 3.62
N PHE A 136 4.44 9.31 3.02
CA PHE A 136 5.70 9.71 3.65
C PHE A 136 6.15 11.05 3.07
N GLY A 137 6.78 11.85 3.90
CA GLY A 137 7.28 13.15 3.48
C GLY A 137 8.00 13.90 4.58
N ASP A 138 8.33 15.15 4.28
CA ASP A 138 8.82 16.09 5.26
C ASP A 138 7.66 16.87 5.87
N ALA A 139 7.67 17.04 7.17
CA ALA A 139 6.65 17.77 7.89
C ALA A 139 7.35 18.80 8.73
N ASN A 140 7.63 19.95 8.39
CA ASN A 140 8.23 21.07 9.14
C ASN A 140 8.26 20.92 10.69
N ARG A 141 8.39 19.68 11.18
CA ARG A 141 8.45 19.27 12.57
C ARG A 141 9.72 18.44 12.75
N GLU A 142 10.80 19.11 13.11
CA GLU A 142 12.03 18.45 13.56
C GLU A 142 11.71 17.32 14.57
N PRO A 143 12.34 16.13 14.42
CA PRO A 143 13.50 15.76 13.61
C PRO A 143 13.22 14.74 12.48
N PHE A 144 12.02 14.65 11.95
CA PHE A 144 11.61 13.53 11.08
C PHE A 144 11.70 13.86 9.60
N LYS A 145 12.79 13.46 8.93
CA LYS A 145 12.94 13.53 7.46
C LYS A 145 12.02 12.57 6.68
N ALA A 146 11.36 11.63 7.34
CA ALA A 146 10.42 10.69 6.74
C ALA A 146 9.20 10.54 7.66
N TYR A 147 8.49 11.63 7.85
CA TYR A 147 7.27 11.62 8.64
C TYR A 147 6.23 10.77 7.92
N ASN A 148 5.64 9.83 8.64
CA ASN A 148 4.68 8.92 8.07
C ASN A 148 3.26 9.31 8.53
N VAL A 149 2.38 9.50 7.55
CA VAL A 149 0.97 9.83 7.77
C VAL A 149 0.10 8.72 7.19
N PRO A 150 -0.54 7.90 8.04
CA PRO A 150 -1.60 7.00 7.59
C PRO A 150 -2.77 7.82 7.05
N LEU A 151 -3.29 7.45 5.86
CA LEU A 151 -4.35 8.21 5.20
C LEU A 151 -5.63 8.29 6.05
N ASP A 152 -5.96 7.22 6.76
CA ASP A 152 -7.16 7.12 7.62
C ASP A 152 -7.13 8.05 8.85
N ARG A 153 -6.01 8.74 9.07
CA ARG A 153 -5.86 9.75 10.13
C ARG A 153 -5.87 11.20 9.62
N ILE A 154 -6.02 11.40 8.32
CA ILE A 154 -6.24 12.72 7.73
C ILE A 154 -7.69 13.11 7.98
N VAL A 155 -7.90 14.32 8.48
CA VAL A 155 -9.23 14.86 8.79
C VAL A 155 -9.54 16.01 7.84
N GLY A 156 -10.66 15.91 7.13
CA GLY A 156 -11.07 16.91 6.14
C GLY A 156 -10.25 16.86 4.85
N ASP A 157 -10.22 17.98 4.15
CA ASP A 157 -9.64 18.11 2.82
C ASP A 157 -8.14 18.44 2.85
N LEU A 158 -7.47 18.14 1.75
CA LEU A 158 -6.08 18.54 1.50
C LEU A 158 -6.09 19.90 0.77
N THR A 159 -5.34 20.87 1.29
CA THR A 159 -5.19 22.18 0.69
C THR A 159 -3.77 22.36 0.16
N ILE A 160 -3.62 22.81 -1.09
CA ILE A 160 -2.31 23.14 -1.68
C ILE A 160 -1.83 24.46 -1.09
N VAL A 161 -0.55 24.51 -0.72
CA VAL A 161 0.13 25.71 -0.19
C VAL A 161 1.14 26.17 -1.24
N GLU A 162 0.91 27.34 -1.83
CA GLU A 162 1.72 27.87 -2.93
C GLU A 162 2.92 28.71 -2.46
N ASP A 163 2.88 29.23 -1.24
CA ASP A 163 3.86 30.15 -0.67
C ASP A 163 5.03 29.45 0.05
N ILE A 164 5.05 28.12 0.03
CA ILE A 164 6.10 27.31 0.65
C ILE A 164 6.81 26.50 -0.43
N GLU A 165 8.14 26.59 -0.47
CA GLU A 165 8.96 25.78 -1.38
C GLU A 165 8.92 24.31 -1.01
N TYR A 166 8.70 23.44 -2.00
CA TYR A 166 8.63 22.00 -1.81
C TYR A 166 10.01 21.40 -1.50
N ILE A 167 10.07 20.55 -0.48
CA ILE A 167 11.28 19.82 -0.08
C ILE A 167 11.22 18.42 -0.69
N PRO A 168 12.02 18.12 -1.74
CA PRO A 168 12.08 16.80 -2.34
C PRO A 168 12.87 15.81 -1.48
N ALA A 169 12.53 14.53 -1.58
CA ALA A 169 13.40 13.49 -1.05
C ALA A 169 14.68 13.37 -1.89
N GLU A 170 15.80 13.03 -1.27
CA GLU A 170 17.02 12.66 -1.94
C GLU A 170 16.81 11.41 -2.81
N LYS A 171 17.49 11.35 -3.97
CA LYS A 171 17.38 10.21 -4.88
C LYS A 171 17.76 8.90 -4.16
N GLY A 172 16.85 7.94 -4.20
CA GLY A 172 17.04 6.63 -3.57
C GLY A 172 16.80 6.60 -2.05
N PHE A 173 16.41 7.72 -1.45
CA PHE A 173 16.17 7.80 0.00
C PHE A 173 15.17 6.73 0.48
N TYR A 174 13.98 6.65 -0.09
CA TYR A 174 12.96 5.69 0.35
C TYR A 174 13.33 4.23 0.05
N GLN A 175 14.14 3.96 -0.98
CA GLN A 175 14.68 2.62 -1.23
C GLN A 175 15.60 2.18 -0.07
N GLN A 176 16.45 3.07 0.42
CA GLN A 176 17.31 2.77 1.57
C GLN A 176 16.50 2.75 2.88
N PHE A 177 15.56 3.67 3.03
CA PHE A 177 14.71 3.77 4.22
C PHE A 177 13.94 2.47 4.49
N PHE A 178 13.38 1.85 3.47
CA PHE A 178 12.61 0.60 3.61
C PHE A 178 13.42 -0.68 3.46
N LYS A 179 14.70 -0.58 3.12
CA LYS A 179 15.53 -1.74 2.75
C LYS A 179 15.64 -2.79 3.83
N ASN A 180 15.70 -2.39 5.09
CA ASN A 180 15.98 -3.29 6.20
C ASN A 180 14.85 -3.35 7.22
N ILE A 181 13.61 -3.00 6.84
CA ILE A 181 12.45 -3.07 7.72
C ILE A 181 11.30 -3.81 7.06
N ILE A 182 10.48 -4.45 7.87
CA ILE A 182 9.13 -4.84 7.46
C ILE A 182 8.19 -3.67 7.77
N GLY A 183 7.27 -3.38 6.84
CA GLY A 183 6.24 -2.36 7.07
C GLY A 183 6.72 -0.93 6.91
N VAL A 184 6.45 -0.10 7.90
CA VAL A 184 6.47 1.37 7.75
C VAL A 184 7.15 2.10 8.92
N THR A 185 7.68 1.37 9.88
CA THR A 185 8.21 1.96 11.12
C THR A 185 9.65 1.56 11.37
N HIS A 186 10.50 2.55 11.64
CA HIS A 186 11.79 2.35 12.26
C HIS A 186 11.64 2.49 13.78
N GLU A 187 12.23 1.59 14.54
CA GLU A 187 12.31 1.74 15.99
C GLU A 187 13.51 2.61 16.37
N PRO A 188 13.37 3.51 17.35
CA PRO A 188 14.50 4.32 17.82
C PRO A 188 15.70 3.46 18.21
N ASN A 189 16.88 3.77 17.69
CA ASN A 189 18.13 3.04 17.94
C ASN A 189 18.17 1.57 17.49
N ALA A 190 17.19 1.12 16.71
CA ALA A 190 17.25 -0.21 16.10
C ALA A 190 18.48 -0.33 15.20
N LYS A 191 19.06 -1.53 15.21
CA LYS A 191 20.19 -1.88 14.35
C LYS A 191 19.76 -3.00 13.42
N VAL A 192 20.35 -3.01 12.23
CA VAL A 192 20.23 -4.14 11.32
C VAL A 192 20.98 -5.33 11.91
N GLU A 193 20.27 -6.42 12.15
CA GLU A 193 20.78 -7.65 12.78
C GLU A 193 20.43 -8.86 11.94
N GLN A 194 21.15 -9.95 12.17
CA GLN A 194 20.78 -11.25 11.64
C GLN A 194 19.76 -11.90 12.57
N VAL A 195 18.54 -12.08 12.06
CA VAL A 195 17.46 -12.73 12.77
C VAL A 195 17.33 -14.16 12.27
N LEU A 196 17.65 -15.14 13.13
CA LEU A 196 17.52 -16.56 12.84
C LEU A 196 16.20 -17.08 13.41
N ILE A 197 15.38 -17.64 12.53
CA ILE A 197 14.04 -18.16 12.85
C ILE A 197 14.00 -19.65 12.50
N ARG A 198 13.59 -20.46 13.46
CA ARG A 198 13.33 -21.88 13.30
C ARG A 198 11.85 -22.13 12.99
N THR A 199 11.57 -22.89 11.96
CA THR A 199 10.25 -23.36 11.58
C THR A 199 9.98 -24.74 12.13
N LYS A 200 8.81 -24.99 12.72
CA LYS A 200 8.52 -26.23 13.46
C LYS A 200 7.80 -27.30 12.65
N THR A 201 7.32 -27.00 11.45
CA THR A 201 6.68 -27.95 10.54
C THR A 201 7.17 -27.77 9.12
N GLU A 202 7.15 -28.85 8.33
CA GLU A 202 7.51 -28.82 6.91
C GLU A 202 6.62 -27.87 6.10
N TYR A 203 5.31 -27.87 6.36
CA TYR A 203 4.36 -26.96 5.75
C TYR A 203 4.73 -25.50 6.03
N GLN A 204 5.02 -25.17 7.29
CA GLN A 204 5.37 -23.80 7.65
C GLN A 204 6.70 -23.38 7.04
N HIS A 205 7.66 -24.27 6.95
CA HIS A 205 8.93 -24.03 6.31
C HIS A 205 8.74 -23.71 4.82
N GLY A 206 8.03 -24.57 4.09
CA GLY A 206 7.68 -24.35 2.69
C GLY A 206 6.92 -23.03 2.45
N LEU A 207 5.98 -22.69 3.35
CA LEU A 207 5.26 -21.41 3.28
C LEU A 207 6.23 -20.21 3.43
N MET A 208 7.19 -20.29 4.35
CA MET A 208 8.19 -19.23 4.52
C MET A 208 9.12 -19.09 3.31
N LEU A 209 9.42 -20.15 2.60
CA LEU A 209 10.25 -20.09 1.39
C LEU A 209 9.48 -19.48 0.21
N THR A 210 8.18 -19.76 0.08
CA THR A 210 7.34 -19.24 -1.01
C THR A 210 6.77 -17.85 -0.73
N LYS A 211 6.51 -17.51 0.53
CA LYS A 211 6.03 -16.22 0.99
C LYS A 211 6.99 -15.63 2.03
N LYS A 212 8.09 -15.07 1.54
CA LYS A 212 9.13 -14.51 2.40
C LYS A 212 8.58 -13.40 3.31
N LEU A 213 9.10 -13.34 4.53
CA LEU A 213 8.82 -12.25 5.47
C LEU A 213 9.46 -10.93 5.01
N HIS A 214 10.66 -11.03 4.39
CA HIS A 214 11.44 -9.92 3.88
C HIS A 214 12.34 -10.37 2.72
N GLU A 215 12.74 -9.46 1.83
CA GLU A 215 13.59 -9.78 0.66
C GLU A 215 14.95 -10.37 1.04
N SER A 216 15.52 -9.95 2.19
CA SER A 216 16.79 -10.49 2.70
C SER A 216 16.72 -11.93 3.21
N GLN A 217 15.54 -12.54 3.22
CA GLN A 217 15.37 -13.89 3.76
C GLN A 217 16.07 -14.94 2.91
N ILE A 218 16.90 -15.75 3.58
CA ILE A 218 17.54 -16.94 3.03
C ILE A 218 17.19 -18.16 3.87
N GLU A 219 17.19 -19.32 3.25
CA GLU A 219 17.17 -20.62 3.95
C GLU A 219 18.60 -20.93 4.42
N THR A 220 18.76 -21.18 5.71
CA THR A 220 20.05 -21.57 6.32
C THR A 220 20.13 -23.04 6.65
N LEU A 221 18.97 -23.67 6.89
CA LEU A 221 18.87 -25.09 7.15
C LEU A 221 17.56 -25.64 6.57
N PRO A 222 17.62 -26.57 5.60
CA PRO A 222 16.42 -27.22 5.08
C PRO A 222 15.64 -27.93 6.17
N PHE A 223 14.32 -28.05 6.00
CA PHE A 223 13.50 -28.77 6.96
C PHE A 223 13.86 -30.24 6.99
N GLY A 224 14.15 -30.76 8.17
CA GLY A 224 14.57 -32.15 8.38
C GLY A 224 14.73 -32.50 9.84
N GLU A 225 15.35 -33.65 10.10
CA GLU A 225 15.73 -34.09 11.43
C GLU A 225 17.12 -33.55 11.77
N HIS A 226 17.23 -32.77 12.85
CA HIS A 226 18.48 -32.19 13.34
C HIS A 226 18.50 -32.33 14.87
N ASP A 227 19.55 -32.92 15.41
CA ASP A 227 19.74 -33.11 16.85
C ASP A 227 18.53 -33.78 17.57
N GLY A 228 17.89 -34.73 16.90
CA GLY A 228 16.71 -35.44 17.43
C GLY A 228 15.42 -34.63 17.43
N GLN A 229 15.39 -33.50 16.73
CA GLN A 229 14.21 -32.65 16.53
C GLN A 229 13.97 -32.36 15.05
N ARG A 230 12.71 -32.20 14.67
CA ARG A 230 12.36 -31.81 13.28
C ARG A 230 12.14 -30.32 13.19
N TYR A 231 12.95 -29.63 12.38
CA TYR A 231 12.83 -28.20 12.09
C TYR A 231 13.61 -27.83 10.84
N GLY A 232 13.38 -26.62 10.35
CA GLY A 232 14.22 -25.92 9.37
C GLY A 232 14.53 -24.51 9.86
N GLU A 233 15.48 -23.83 9.25
CA GLU A 233 15.88 -22.48 9.66
C GLU A 233 15.93 -21.51 8.47
N ILE A 234 15.44 -20.31 8.71
CA ILE A 234 15.55 -19.15 7.82
C ILE A 234 16.25 -18.01 8.54
N GLN A 235 16.98 -17.22 7.81
CA GLN A 235 17.67 -16.05 8.33
C GLN A 235 17.25 -14.79 7.58
N LEU A 236 17.07 -13.71 8.32
CA LEU A 236 16.78 -12.35 7.82
C LEU A 236 17.91 -11.42 8.24
N THR A 237 18.23 -10.44 7.39
CA THR A 237 19.09 -9.30 7.77
C THR A 237 18.21 -8.05 7.82
N ILE A 238 17.81 -7.65 9.05
CA ILE A 238 16.70 -6.72 9.24
C ILE A 238 16.78 -6.00 10.60
N GLU A 239 16.14 -4.84 10.70
CA GLU A 239 15.85 -4.21 11.99
C GLU A 239 14.68 -4.92 12.67
N SER A 240 14.85 -5.20 13.96
CA SER A 240 13.76 -5.74 14.78
C SER A 240 12.78 -4.63 15.15
N ASN A 241 11.69 -4.53 14.39
CA ASN A 241 10.62 -3.57 14.64
C ASN A 241 9.31 -4.27 15.04
N ARG A 242 8.30 -3.49 15.41
CA ARG A 242 6.98 -4.02 15.84
C ARG A 242 6.27 -4.80 14.74
N GLU A 243 6.48 -4.48 13.48
CA GLU A 243 5.88 -5.19 12.35
C GLU A 243 6.49 -6.59 12.19
N LEU A 244 7.80 -6.73 12.39
CA LEU A 244 8.45 -8.04 12.44
C LEU A 244 7.94 -8.86 13.63
N LEU A 245 7.87 -8.26 14.83
CA LEU A 245 7.30 -8.90 16.01
C LEU A 245 5.87 -9.39 15.76
N GLY A 246 5.01 -8.53 15.22
CA GLY A 246 3.63 -8.88 14.89
C GLY A 246 3.54 -10.02 13.90
N LYS A 247 4.38 -10.02 12.85
CA LYS A 247 4.41 -11.12 11.87
C LYS A 247 4.85 -12.44 12.50
N ILE A 248 5.88 -12.44 13.33
CA ILE A 248 6.35 -13.67 14.00
C ILE A 248 5.28 -14.20 14.95
N LEU A 249 4.68 -13.35 15.77
CA LEU A 249 3.63 -13.74 16.71
C LEU A 249 2.37 -14.26 16.01
N ALA A 250 2.05 -13.77 14.82
CA ALA A 250 0.91 -14.25 14.02
C ALA A 250 1.04 -15.72 13.60
N TYR A 251 2.26 -16.26 13.53
CA TYR A 251 2.50 -17.67 13.26
C TYR A 251 2.50 -18.56 14.52
N GLY A 252 2.39 -17.94 15.70
CA GLY A 252 2.24 -18.64 16.98
C GLY A 252 3.37 -19.65 17.23
N GLN A 253 2.98 -20.88 17.56
CA GLN A 253 3.90 -21.98 17.91
C GLN A 253 4.77 -22.49 16.75
N TYR A 254 4.50 -22.09 15.53
CA TYR A 254 5.17 -22.61 14.34
C TYR A 254 6.49 -21.92 14.02
N LEU A 255 6.73 -20.73 14.59
CA LEU A 255 7.98 -19.99 14.43
C LEU A 255 8.65 -19.77 15.80
N GLU A 256 9.95 -20.02 15.85
CA GLU A 256 10.78 -19.75 17.03
C GLU A 256 11.94 -18.84 16.64
N VAL A 257 12.08 -17.69 17.28
CA VAL A 257 13.28 -16.87 17.15
C VAL A 257 14.41 -17.50 17.95
N VAL A 258 15.49 -17.87 17.26
CA VAL A 258 16.72 -18.42 17.85
C VAL A 258 17.69 -17.31 18.21
N ALA A 259 17.86 -16.33 17.31
CA ALA A 259 18.71 -15.16 17.47
C ALA A 259 18.07 -13.93 16.79
N PRO A 260 18.39 -12.70 17.23
CA PRO A 260 19.21 -12.38 18.40
C PRO A 260 18.46 -12.59 19.73
N GLN A 261 19.20 -12.68 20.82
CA GLN A 261 18.61 -12.93 22.14
C GLN A 261 17.72 -11.76 22.61
N SER A 262 18.00 -10.52 22.18
CA SER A 262 17.16 -9.35 22.41
C SER A 262 15.74 -9.54 21.89
N LEU A 263 15.60 -9.93 20.62
CA LEU A 263 14.32 -10.18 19.97
C LEU A 263 13.62 -11.42 20.59
N ARG A 264 14.38 -12.50 20.83
CA ARG A 264 13.85 -13.69 21.51
C ARG A 264 13.24 -13.36 22.87
N LYS A 265 13.91 -12.51 23.66
CA LYS A 265 13.42 -12.04 24.96
C LYS A 265 12.14 -11.22 24.82
N GLN A 266 12.08 -10.29 23.88
CA GLN A 266 10.88 -9.48 23.63
C GLN A 266 9.66 -10.37 23.30
N ILE A 267 9.83 -11.35 22.42
CA ILE A 267 8.76 -12.28 22.06
C ILE A 267 8.33 -13.11 23.28
N LYS A 268 9.29 -13.64 24.05
CA LYS A 268 9.01 -14.37 25.29
C LYS A 268 8.18 -13.53 26.27
N ASP A 269 8.55 -12.26 26.47
CA ASP A 269 7.86 -11.36 27.38
C ASP A 269 6.42 -11.07 26.89
N ILE A 270 6.23 -10.86 25.58
CA ILE A 270 4.90 -10.68 24.97
C ILE A 270 4.02 -11.93 25.17
N ILE A 271 4.55 -13.12 24.85
CA ILE A 271 3.82 -14.38 25.01
C ILE A 271 3.45 -14.61 26.48
N TYR A 272 4.34 -14.29 27.39
CA TYR A 272 4.07 -14.40 28.83
C TYR A 272 2.95 -13.45 29.28
N GLN A 273 2.96 -12.20 28.84
CA GLN A 273 1.86 -11.27 29.13
C GLN A 273 0.55 -11.72 28.47
N GLN A 274 0.62 -12.19 27.24
CA GLN A 274 -0.54 -12.71 26.53
C GLN A 274 -1.14 -13.93 27.24
N SER A 275 -0.31 -14.88 27.70
CA SER A 275 -0.80 -16.06 28.41
C SER A 275 -1.59 -15.74 29.67
N LYS A 276 -1.19 -14.68 30.40
CA LYS A 276 -1.95 -14.23 31.58
C LYS A 276 -3.37 -13.81 31.28
N LEU A 277 -3.64 -13.28 30.07
CA LEU A 277 -5.01 -12.87 29.69
C LEU A 277 -5.95 -14.06 29.54
N TYR A 278 -5.40 -15.24 29.29
CA TYR A 278 -6.20 -16.48 29.10
C TYR A 278 -6.22 -17.38 30.34
N LEU A 279 -5.18 -17.30 31.19
CA LEU A 279 -5.06 -18.15 32.39
C LEU A 279 -5.71 -17.55 33.64
N ASN A 280 -5.93 -16.23 33.69
CA ASN A 280 -6.51 -15.57 34.87
C ASN A 280 -8.05 -15.56 34.89
N ASN A 281 -8.71 -16.27 33.99
CA ASN A 281 -10.19 -16.36 33.90
C ASN A 281 -10.72 -17.74 34.32
N GLU A 282 -9.89 -18.60 34.93
CA GLU A 282 -10.27 -19.81 35.66
C GLU A 282 -10.05 -19.56 37.16
#